data_f496c0879065e9521b134764849f98b2
#
_entry.id   f496c0879065e9521b134764849f98b2
#
_cell.length_a   1.000
_cell.length_b   1.000
_cell.length_c   1.000
_cell.angle_alpha   90.00
_cell.angle_beta   90.00
_cell.angle_gamma   90.00
#
_symmetry.space_group_name_H-M   'P 1'
#
loop_
_entity.id
_entity.type
_entity.pdbx_description
1 polymer ?
#
loop_
_entity_poly.entity_id
_entity_poly.type
_entity_poly.pdbx_seq_one_letter_code
_entity_poly.pdbx_strand_id
1 'polypeptide(L)'
;HEANLIATVANRALARAMERGETHVVRAILERIGEHPNLAKIRIVDPEGKILRSSAPGEEGASLPSGERPIDRTIPARLWKLQAQSVSAFRPIPNAPKCLSCHPGDRTTLGFINVVASLPPVRSDVAQQWTFLILTAVLSLVCAGGLIAVFFSFTVGRRIEVFSRTMRRVEA
;
A
#
# COMPACT_ATOMS: atom_id res chain seq x y z
N HIS A 1 -4.63 -3.04 2.08
CA HIS A 1 -6.05 -3.41 1.87
C HIS A 1 -6.37 -3.62 0.39
N GLU A 2 -5.93 -2.72 -0.50
CA GLU A 2 -6.15 -2.79 -1.95
C GLU A 2 -5.58 -4.05 -2.62
N ALA A 3 -4.33 -4.40 -2.35
CA ALA A 3 -3.71 -5.59 -2.96
C ALA A 3 -4.48 -6.89 -2.65
N ASN A 4 -5.11 -6.99 -1.47
CA ASN A 4 -5.93 -8.14 -1.10
C ASN A 4 -7.28 -8.14 -1.84
N LEU A 5 -7.85 -6.98 -2.08
CA LEU A 5 -9.07 -6.83 -2.88
C LEU A 5 -8.80 -7.21 -4.34
N ILE A 6 -7.72 -6.67 -4.92
CA ILE A 6 -7.28 -6.99 -6.28
C ILE A 6 -7.03 -8.49 -6.44
N ALA A 7 -6.30 -9.11 -5.50
CA ALA A 7 -6.07 -10.55 -5.51
C ALA A 7 -7.37 -11.36 -5.42
N THR A 8 -8.37 -10.87 -4.68
CA THR A 8 -9.68 -11.52 -4.57
C THR A 8 -10.48 -11.45 -5.85
N VAL A 9 -10.52 -10.27 -6.47
CA VAL A 9 -11.22 -10.05 -7.76
C VAL A 9 -10.53 -10.83 -8.86
N ALA A 10 -9.21 -10.77 -8.92
CA ALA A 10 -8.40 -11.54 -9.87
C ALA A 10 -8.67 -13.05 -9.75
N ASN A 11 -8.67 -13.60 -8.52
CA ASN A 11 -8.92 -15.02 -8.30
C ASN A 11 -10.29 -15.45 -8.84
N ARG A 12 -11.35 -14.66 -8.61
CA ARG A 12 -12.68 -14.96 -9.12
C ARG A 12 -12.78 -14.90 -10.64
N ALA A 13 -12.14 -13.89 -11.25
CA ALA A 13 -12.13 -13.74 -12.71
C ALA A 13 -11.34 -14.86 -13.38
N LEU A 14 -10.18 -15.20 -12.84
CA LEU A 14 -9.32 -16.28 -13.33
C LEU A 14 -9.99 -17.64 -13.19
N ALA A 15 -10.64 -17.93 -12.05
CA ALA A 15 -11.37 -19.17 -11.86
C ALA A 15 -12.44 -19.37 -12.93
N ARG A 16 -13.22 -18.33 -13.25
CA ARG A 16 -14.26 -18.39 -14.30
C ARG A 16 -13.68 -18.62 -15.70
N ALA A 17 -12.54 -17.98 -16.03
CA ALA A 17 -11.88 -18.17 -17.30
C ALA A 17 -11.32 -19.60 -17.45
N MET A 18 -10.73 -20.14 -16.37
CA MET A 18 -10.23 -21.52 -16.32
C MET A 18 -11.37 -22.56 -16.45
N GLU A 19 -12.51 -22.35 -15.78
CA GLU A 19 -13.70 -23.21 -15.90
C GLU A 19 -14.23 -23.31 -17.33
N ARG A 20 -14.01 -22.26 -18.16
CA ARG A 20 -14.41 -22.24 -19.57
C ARG A 20 -13.31 -22.72 -20.52
N GLY A 21 -12.12 -23.05 -20.00
CA GLY A 21 -10.96 -23.39 -20.83
C GLY A 21 -10.37 -22.20 -21.62
N GLU A 22 -10.73 -20.96 -21.24
CA GLU A 22 -10.36 -19.74 -21.96
C GLU A 22 -8.98 -19.23 -21.50
N THR A 23 -7.92 -19.95 -21.80
CA THR A 23 -6.56 -19.61 -21.33
C THR A 23 -6.05 -18.28 -21.84
N HIS A 24 -6.51 -17.83 -23.02
CA HIS A 24 -6.17 -16.51 -23.58
C HIS A 24 -6.79 -15.37 -22.77
N VAL A 25 -7.98 -15.59 -22.18
CA VAL A 25 -8.64 -14.62 -21.31
C VAL A 25 -7.89 -14.46 -19.99
N VAL A 26 -7.30 -15.54 -19.48
CA VAL A 26 -6.44 -15.48 -18.28
C VAL A 26 -5.29 -14.49 -18.48
N ARG A 27 -4.60 -14.55 -19.62
CA ARG A 27 -3.52 -13.62 -19.94
C ARG A 27 -4.01 -12.18 -20.03
N ALA A 28 -5.09 -11.91 -20.78
CA ALA A 28 -5.66 -10.58 -20.90
C ALA A 28 -6.09 -9.98 -19.55
N ILE A 29 -6.64 -10.80 -18.65
CA ILE A 29 -6.98 -10.37 -17.28
C ILE A 29 -5.73 -9.95 -16.50
N LEU A 30 -4.65 -10.76 -16.56
CA LEU A 30 -3.40 -10.44 -15.85
C LEU A 30 -2.75 -9.16 -16.39
N GLU A 31 -2.70 -9.00 -17.72
CA GLU A 31 -2.17 -7.80 -18.38
C GLU A 31 -2.98 -6.57 -17.94
N ARG A 32 -4.31 -6.64 -18.02
CA ARG A 32 -5.20 -5.52 -17.63
C ARG A 32 -5.09 -5.13 -16.16
N ILE A 33 -4.98 -6.11 -15.27
CA ILE A 33 -4.76 -5.84 -13.84
C ILE A 33 -3.35 -5.28 -13.61
N GLY A 34 -2.37 -5.78 -14.35
CA GLY A 34 -0.97 -5.32 -14.28
C GLY A 34 -0.75 -3.87 -14.71
N GLU A 35 -1.67 -3.27 -15.48
CA GLU A 35 -1.65 -1.85 -15.84
C GLU A 35 -1.99 -0.90 -14.67
N HIS A 36 -2.43 -1.45 -13.53
CA HIS A 36 -2.79 -0.63 -12.38
C HIS A 36 -1.54 0.07 -11.79
N PRO A 37 -1.56 1.40 -11.58
CA PRO A 37 -0.37 2.19 -11.23
C PRO A 37 0.31 1.78 -9.92
N ASN A 38 -0.46 1.20 -8.98
CA ASN A 38 0.05 0.73 -7.68
C ASN A 38 0.55 -0.71 -7.72
N LEU A 39 0.47 -1.39 -8.88
CA LEU A 39 0.97 -2.74 -9.05
C LEU A 39 2.27 -2.74 -9.84
N ALA A 40 3.28 -3.43 -9.32
CA ALA A 40 4.48 -3.71 -10.08
C ALA A 40 4.24 -4.88 -11.04
N LYS A 41 3.54 -5.93 -10.57
CA LYS A 41 3.19 -7.11 -11.36
C LYS A 41 2.19 -8.03 -10.65
N ILE A 42 1.53 -8.88 -11.45
CA ILE A 42 0.70 -9.98 -10.96
C ILE A 42 1.10 -11.27 -11.68
N ARG A 43 1.19 -12.37 -10.94
CA ARG A 43 1.67 -13.67 -11.43
C ARG A 43 0.79 -14.80 -10.95
N ILE A 44 0.72 -15.88 -11.73
CA ILE A 44 0.23 -17.19 -11.30
C ILE A 44 1.46 -18.09 -11.18
N VAL A 45 1.66 -18.65 -10.01
CA VAL A 45 2.81 -19.53 -9.72
C VAL A 45 2.32 -20.90 -9.25
N ASP A 46 3.05 -21.95 -9.59
CA ASP A 46 2.77 -23.29 -9.08
C ASP A 46 3.22 -23.43 -7.60
N PRO A 47 2.89 -24.55 -6.93
CA PRO A 47 3.29 -24.79 -5.56
C PRO A 47 4.82 -24.86 -5.38
N GLU A 48 5.56 -25.16 -6.43
CA GLU A 48 7.02 -25.26 -6.45
C GLU A 48 7.69 -23.88 -6.66
N GLY A 49 6.89 -22.83 -6.99
CA GLY A 49 7.34 -21.46 -7.17
C GLY A 49 7.74 -21.13 -8.62
N LYS A 50 7.34 -21.93 -9.59
CA LYS A 50 7.53 -21.63 -11.02
C LYS A 50 6.41 -20.70 -11.51
N ILE A 51 6.76 -19.66 -12.27
CA ILE A 51 5.83 -18.70 -12.84
C ILE A 51 5.14 -19.32 -14.06
N LEU A 52 3.86 -19.60 -13.93
CA LEU A 52 3.06 -20.17 -15.03
C LEU A 52 2.53 -19.08 -15.98
N ARG A 53 2.10 -17.95 -15.40
CA ARG A 53 1.62 -16.78 -16.14
C ARG A 53 2.00 -15.51 -15.40
N SER A 54 2.24 -14.42 -16.12
CA SER A 54 2.60 -13.12 -15.57
C SER A 54 2.03 -11.99 -16.40
N SER A 55 1.73 -10.85 -15.75
CA SER A 55 1.52 -9.56 -16.43
C SER A 55 2.79 -9.06 -17.13
N ALA A 56 3.97 -9.60 -16.78
CA ALA A 56 5.24 -9.41 -17.47
C ALA A 56 5.63 -10.72 -18.18
N PRO A 57 5.31 -10.89 -19.48
CA PRO A 57 5.47 -12.17 -20.19
C PRO A 57 6.89 -12.74 -20.19
N GLY A 58 7.92 -11.89 -20.11
CA GLY A 58 9.33 -12.31 -20.04
C GLY A 58 9.72 -13.10 -18.80
N GLU A 59 8.84 -13.17 -17.77
CA GLU A 59 9.08 -13.94 -16.55
C GLU A 59 8.45 -15.35 -16.60
N GLU A 60 7.61 -15.65 -17.58
CA GLU A 60 6.94 -16.94 -17.66
C GLU A 60 7.95 -18.09 -17.82
N GLY A 61 7.75 -19.15 -17.06
CA GLY A 61 8.66 -20.31 -17.02
C GLY A 61 9.82 -20.17 -16.05
N ALA A 62 10.14 -18.97 -15.57
CA ALA A 62 11.17 -18.75 -14.54
C ALA A 62 10.66 -19.18 -13.15
N SER A 63 11.61 -19.43 -12.24
CA SER A 63 11.29 -19.68 -10.82
C SER A 63 11.34 -18.38 -10.05
N LEU A 64 10.44 -18.24 -9.08
CA LEU A 64 10.50 -17.13 -8.11
C LEU A 64 11.84 -17.14 -7.37
N PRO A 65 12.43 -15.97 -7.10
CA PRO A 65 13.60 -15.86 -6.24
C PRO A 65 13.36 -16.58 -4.91
N SER A 66 14.40 -17.20 -4.37
CA SER A 66 14.30 -18.01 -3.11
C SER A 66 13.69 -17.22 -1.95
N GLY A 67 13.85 -15.89 -1.98
CA GLY A 67 13.26 -14.97 -1.02
C GLY A 67 11.78 -14.67 -1.25
N GLU A 68 11.17 -14.97 -2.38
CA GLU A 68 9.77 -14.65 -2.73
C GLU A 68 8.86 -15.89 -2.74
N ARG A 69 9.38 -17.09 -2.47
CA ARG A 69 8.57 -18.31 -2.47
C ARG A 69 7.57 -18.32 -1.33
N PRO A 70 6.34 -18.83 -1.54
CA PRO A 70 5.41 -19.10 -0.45
C PRO A 70 6.01 -20.16 0.48
N ILE A 71 6.29 -19.79 1.74
CA ILE A 71 7.16 -20.54 2.64
C ILE A 71 6.44 -21.71 3.34
N ASP A 72 5.11 -21.80 3.33
CA ASP A 72 4.43 -22.92 3.98
C ASP A 72 2.99 -23.13 3.49
N ARG A 73 2.59 -24.41 3.43
CA ARG A 73 1.25 -24.87 3.07
C ARG A 73 0.19 -24.59 4.14
N THR A 74 0.60 -24.20 5.34
CA THR A 74 -0.26 -23.99 6.52
C THR A 74 -0.53 -22.53 6.87
N ILE A 75 0.07 -21.56 6.18
CA ILE A 75 -0.08 -20.13 6.52
C ILE A 75 -1.34 -19.56 5.87
N PRO A 76 -2.21 -18.87 6.65
CA PRO A 76 -3.41 -18.24 6.14
C PRO A 76 -3.06 -17.20 5.07
N ALA A 77 -3.96 -17.01 4.12
CA ALA A 77 -3.93 -16.26 2.85
C ALA A 77 -3.23 -14.86 2.81
N ARG A 78 -2.30 -14.56 3.70
CA ARG A 78 -1.66 -13.25 3.85
C ARG A 78 -0.18 -13.35 4.18
N LEU A 79 0.61 -13.88 3.25
CA LEU A 79 2.05 -13.70 3.39
C LEU A 79 2.45 -12.38 2.74
N TRP A 80 2.70 -11.36 3.56
CA TRP A 80 3.27 -10.10 3.14
C TRP A 80 4.78 -10.15 3.32
N LYS A 81 5.53 -10.12 2.22
CA LYS A 81 6.98 -9.98 2.26
C LYS A 81 7.34 -8.56 1.86
N LEU A 82 7.89 -7.80 2.80
CA LEU A 82 8.39 -6.46 2.55
C LEU A 82 9.76 -6.58 1.88
N GLN A 83 9.84 -6.29 0.60
CA GLN A 83 11.08 -6.00 -0.09
C GLN A 83 11.27 -4.48 -0.14
N ALA A 84 12.49 -3.98 -0.17
CA ALA A 84 12.83 -2.57 0.07
C ALA A 84 12.01 -1.54 -0.73
N GLN A 85 11.35 -1.93 -1.82
CA GLN A 85 10.54 -1.05 -2.68
C GLN A 85 9.21 -1.67 -3.14
N SER A 86 8.88 -2.88 -2.69
CA SER A 86 7.65 -3.57 -3.08
C SER A 86 7.14 -4.49 -1.97
N VAL A 87 5.82 -4.72 -1.96
CA VAL A 87 5.16 -5.68 -1.08
C VAL A 87 4.58 -6.78 -1.94
N SER A 88 4.93 -8.03 -1.60
CA SER A 88 4.46 -9.22 -2.29
C SER A 88 3.42 -9.95 -1.46
N ALA A 89 2.25 -10.22 -2.04
CA ALA A 89 1.18 -10.97 -1.41
C ALA A 89 0.91 -12.26 -2.21
N PHE A 90 0.70 -13.37 -1.49
CA PHE A 90 0.34 -14.64 -2.09
C PHE A 90 -1.06 -15.06 -1.67
N ARG A 91 -1.86 -15.52 -2.63
CA ARG A 91 -3.18 -16.07 -2.38
C ARG A 91 -3.28 -17.47 -3.00
N PRO A 92 -3.59 -18.50 -2.21
CA PRO A 92 -3.73 -19.85 -2.75
C PRO A 92 -4.94 -19.94 -3.69
N ILE A 93 -4.79 -20.72 -4.76
CA ILE A 93 -5.84 -21.15 -5.67
C ILE A 93 -6.25 -22.55 -5.23
N PRO A 94 -7.40 -22.70 -4.55
CA PRO A 94 -7.82 -24.01 -4.06
C PRO A 94 -8.25 -24.91 -5.23
N ASN A 95 -7.98 -26.21 -5.11
CA ASN A 95 -8.48 -27.23 -6.03
C ASN A 95 -9.91 -27.57 -5.66
N ALA A 96 -10.88 -26.79 -6.15
CA ALA A 96 -12.29 -27.01 -5.92
C ALA A 96 -12.82 -28.23 -6.73
N PRO A 97 -13.96 -28.86 -6.36
CA PRO A 97 -14.51 -30.02 -7.08
C PRO A 97 -14.68 -29.79 -8.59
N LYS A 98 -15.00 -28.57 -8.99
CA LYS A 98 -15.13 -28.17 -10.39
C LYS A 98 -13.80 -28.08 -11.16
N CYS A 99 -12.68 -28.07 -10.46
CA CYS A 99 -11.35 -28.07 -11.06
C CYS A 99 -10.82 -29.48 -11.35
N LEU A 100 -11.44 -30.51 -10.73
CA LEU A 100 -11.02 -31.90 -10.81
C LEU A 100 -11.17 -32.52 -12.22
N SER A 101 -11.99 -31.90 -13.08
CA SER A 101 -12.11 -32.33 -14.48
C SER A 101 -10.84 -32.14 -15.31
N CYS A 102 -9.97 -31.18 -14.90
CA CYS A 102 -8.73 -30.86 -15.63
C CYS A 102 -7.48 -30.97 -14.75
N HIS A 103 -7.63 -31.00 -13.43
CA HIS A 103 -6.52 -31.07 -12.48
C HIS A 103 -6.61 -32.32 -11.61
N PRO A 104 -5.46 -32.95 -11.27
CA PRO A 104 -5.45 -34.13 -10.40
C PRO A 104 -5.99 -33.81 -9.01
N GLY A 105 -6.75 -34.78 -8.44
CA GLY A 105 -7.40 -34.63 -7.13
C GLY A 105 -6.51 -34.77 -5.91
N ASP A 106 -5.24 -35.15 -6.10
CA ASP A 106 -4.24 -35.35 -5.05
C ASP A 106 -3.74 -34.05 -4.42
N ARG A 107 -3.98 -32.90 -5.07
CA ARG A 107 -3.53 -31.57 -4.60
C ARG A 107 -4.70 -30.77 -4.07
N THR A 108 -4.54 -30.21 -2.87
CA THR A 108 -5.49 -29.28 -2.26
C THR A 108 -5.37 -27.87 -2.82
N THR A 109 -4.21 -27.52 -3.35
CA THR A 109 -3.88 -26.20 -3.91
C THR A 109 -3.26 -26.37 -5.29
N LEU A 110 -3.81 -25.71 -6.29
CA LEU A 110 -3.32 -25.74 -7.66
C LEU A 110 -2.11 -24.81 -7.87
N GLY A 111 -2.01 -23.77 -7.07
CA GLY A 111 -0.97 -22.76 -7.16
C GLY A 111 -1.32 -21.53 -6.35
N PHE A 112 -0.64 -20.43 -6.64
CA PHE A 112 -0.83 -19.16 -5.94
C PHE A 112 -0.94 -18.01 -6.93
N ILE A 113 -1.80 -17.05 -6.63
CA ILE A 113 -1.75 -15.72 -7.23
C ILE A 113 -0.77 -14.89 -6.39
N ASN A 114 0.29 -14.42 -7.02
CA ASN A 114 1.25 -13.51 -6.44
C ASN A 114 0.98 -12.08 -6.97
N VAL A 115 0.70 -11.16 -6.06
CA VAL A 115 0.49 -9.74 -6.37
C VAL A 115 1.65 -8.98 -5.76
N VAL A 116 2.39 -8.24 -6.59
CA VAL A 116 3.50 -7.39 -6.17
C VAL A 116 3.05 -5.94 -6.31
N ALA A 117 2.85 -5.27 -5.18
CA ALA A 117 2.52 -3.85 -5.13
C ALA A 117 3.79 -3.00 -5.07
N SER A 118 3.83 -1.90 -5.81
CA SER A 118 4.93 -0.93 -5.78
C SER A 118 4.77 0.02 -4.61
N LEU A 119 5.85 0.21 -3.83
CA LEU A 119 5.89 1.16 -2.69
C LEU A 119 6.28 2.61 -3.06
N PRO A 120 6.99 2.91 -4.18
CA PRO A 120 7.42 4.27 -4.50
C PRO A 120 6.29 5.31 -4.51
N PRO A 121 5.13 5.07 -5.14
CA PRO A 121 4.02 6.03 -5.11
C PRO A 121 3.48 6.26 -3.70
N VAL A 122 3.44 5.24 -2.85
CA VAL A 122 2.98 5.35 -1.46
C VAL A 122 3.92 6.23 -0.63
N ARG A 123 5.23 6.17 -0.87
CA ARG A 123 6.21 7.01 -0.16
C ARG A 123 6.12 8.47 -0.55
N SER A 124 5.88 8.80 -1.82
CA SER A 124 5.72 10.18 -2.28
C SER A 124 4.49 10.82 -1.66
N ASP A 125 3.38 10.11 -1.62
CA ASP A 125 2.12 10.61 -1.05
C ASP A 125 2.23 10.84 0.46
N VAL A 126 2.87 9.91 1.17
CA VAL A 126 3.12 10.04 2.62
C VAL A 126 4.07 11.21 2.89
N ALA A 127 5.17 11.38 2.13
CA ALA A 127 6.09 12.49 2.31
C ALA A 127 5.42 13.85 2.07
N GLN A 128 4.59 13.97 1.06
CA GLN A 128 3.82 15.18 0.78
C GLN A 128 2.83 15.49 1.91
N GLN A 129 2.17 14.49 2.45
CA GLN A 129 1.22 14.65 3.55
C GLN A 129 1.91 15.11 4.85
N TRP A 130 3.11 14.59 5.15
CA TRP A 130 3.93 15.05 6.28
C TRP A 130 4.38 16.50 6.14
N THR A 131 4.75 16.91 4.93
CA THR A 131 5.14 18.30 4.65
C THR A 131 4.00 19.27 4.93
N PHE A 132 2.78 18.95 4.50
CA PHE A 132 1.59 19.75 4.81
C PHE A 132 1.31 19.83 6.31
N LEU A 133 1.41 18.72 7.04
CA LEU A 133 1.19 18.69 8.49
C LEU A 133 2.21 19.54 9.24
N ILE A 134 3.49 19.47 8.87
CA ILE A 134 4.55 20.27 9.49
C ILE A 134 4.33 21.75 9.20
N LEU A 135 4.03 22.12 7.97
CA LEU A 135 3.78 23.52 7.57
C LEU A 135 2.59 24.12 8.33
N THR A 136 1.48 23.40 8.43
CA THR A 136 0.31 23.87 9.18
C THR A 136 0.59 23.96 10.67
N ALA A 137 1.34 23.04 11.25
CA ALA A 137 1.75 23.09 12.66
C ALA A 137 2.64 24.31 12.95
N VAL A 138 3.65 24.56 12.12
CA VAL A 138 4.54 25.72 12.26
C VAL A 138 3.77 27.03 12.11
N LEU A 139 2.88 27.13 11.10
CA LEU A 139 2.07 28.31 10.88
C LEU A 139 1.14 28.60 12.08
N SER A 140 0.49 27.56 12.64
CA SER A 140 -0.36 27.71 13.80
C SER A 140 0.41 28.18 15.03
N LEU A 141 1.63 27.67 15.23
CA LEU A 141 2.49 28.08 16.34
C LEU A 141 2.92 29.56 16.22
N VAL A 142 3.28 30.00 15.02
CA VAL A 142 3.65 31.41 14.73
C VAL A 142 2.44 32.33 14.94
N CYS A 143 1.27 31.95 14.47
CA CYS A 143 0.04 32.74 14.67
C CYS A 143 -0.32 32.83 16.16
N ALA A 144 -0.29 31.74 16.89
CA ALA A 144 -0.58 31.73 18.33
C ALA A 144 0.44 32.56 19.13
N GLY A 145 1.75 32.41 18.83
CA GLY A 145 2.81 33.21 19.45
C GLY A 145 2.68 34.70 19.14
N GLY A 146 2.36 35.05 17.91
CA GLY A 146 2.08 36.44 17.49
C GLY A 146 0.89 37.05 18.23
N LEU A 147 -0.22 36.32 18.35
CA LEU A 147 -1.39 36.78 19.09
C LEU A 147 -1.09 36.99 20.60
N ILE A 148 -0.36 36.09 21.20
CA ILE A 148 0.08 36.21 22.60
C ILE A 148 0.99 37.45 22.77
N ALA A 149 1.97 37.64 21.90
CA ALA A 149 2.87 38.78 21.95
C ALA A 149 2.11 40.12 21.80
N VAL A 150 1.18 40.20 20.86
CA VAL A 150 0.32 41.37 20.67
C VAL A 150 -0.55 41.63 21.90
N PHE A 151 -1.18 40.57 22.42
CA PHE A 151 -1.99 40.68 23.64
C PHE A 151 -1.18 41.20 24.85
N PHE A 152 0.02 40.67 25.07
CA PHE A 152 0.90 41.13 26.13
C PHE A 152 1.36 42.59 25.92
N SER A 153 1.73 42.97 24.70
CA SER A 153 2.12 44.33 24.39
C SER A 153 1.02 45.34 24.64
N PHE A 154 -0.22 45.01 24.32
CA PHE A 154 -1.37 45.86 24.55
C PHE A 154 -1.77 45.93 26.04
N THR A 155 -1.74 44.78 26.74
CA THR A 155 -2.28 44.72 28.10
C THR A 155 -1.26 45.18 29.16
N VAL A 156 0.00 44.76 29.01
CA VAL A 156 1.08 45.08 29.98
C VAL A 156 1.76 46.40 29.63
N GLY A 157 2.05 46.66 28.36
CA GLY A 157 2.70 47.92 27.92
C GLY A 157 1.89 49.16 28.31
N ARG A 158 0.56 49.13 28.07
CA ARG A 158 -0.32 50.23 28.48
C ARG A 158 -0.38 50.48 29.98
N ARG A 159 -0.32 49.42 30.80
CA ARG A 159 -0.34 49.57 32.27
C ARG A 159 0.97 50.12 32.81
N ILE A 160 2.12 49.76 32.24
CA ILE A 160 3.42 50.27 32.66
C ILE A 160 3.55 51.75 32.34
N GLU A 161 3.06 52.21 31.19
CA GLU A 161 3.09 53.62 30.79
C GLU A 161 2.26 54.52 31.73
N VAL A 162 1.10 54.03 32.15
CA VAL A 162 0.25 54.74 33.14
C VAL A 162 0.94 54.84 34.50
N PHE A 163 1.62 53.76 34.94
CA PHE A 163 2.33 53.74 36.23
C PHE A 163 3.55 54.68 36.22
N SER A 164 4.34 54.72 35.14
CA SER A 164 5.50 55.60 35.04
C SER A 164 5.13 57.09 34.97
N ARG A 165 3.98 57.44 34.36
CA ARG A 165 3.44 58.81 34.36
C ARG A 165 2.96 59.25 35.73
N THR A 166 2.46 58.36 36.55
CA THR A 166 1.99 58.68 37.89
C THR A 166 3.13 58.90 38.86
N MET A 167 4.21 58.15 38.75
CA MET A 167 5.44 58.32 39.57
C MET A 167 6.14 59.67 39.28
N ARG A 168 6.22 60.12 38.04
CA ARG A 168 6.81 61.41 37.68
C ARG A 168 6.01 62.64 38.21
N ARG A 169 4.76 62.45 38.56
CA ARG A 169 3.95 63.54 39.15
C ARG A 169 4.10 63.70 40.66
N VAL A 170 4.75 62.75 41.34
CA VAL A 170 4.94 62.79 42.78
C VAL A 170 6.34 63.39 43.11
N GLU A 171 7.25 63.42 42.15
CA GLU A 171 8.59 64.00 42.33
C GLU A 171 8.71 65.47 41.90
N ALA A 172 7.63 66.12 41.42
CA ALA A 172 7.57 67.55 41.09
C ALA A 172 6.68 68.29 42.10
#